data_d106fcd4dbd5d7b41e4925668dcaca89
#
_entry.id   d106fcd4dbd5d7b41e4925668dcaca89
#
_cell.length_a   1.000
_cell.length_b   1.000
_cell.length_c   1.000
_cell.angle_alpha   90.00
_cell.angle_beta   90.00
_cell.angle_gamma   90.00
#
_symmetry.space_group_name_H-M   'P 1'
#
loop_
_entity.id
_entity.type
_entity.pdbx_description
1 polymer ?
#
loop_
_entity_poly.entity_id
_entity_poly.type
_entity_poly.pdbx_seq_one_letter_code
_entity_poly.pdbx_strand_id
1 'polypeptide(L)'
;MNQLVSVVVATYRREESLRNALISLAEQTYSPIEVIVVDDNAESDWNARVLTAIEGLKKDYPGCSVHYIANTQNQGSAKTRNKGIAAASGEYITFLDDDDVYLPSKVERQVSFMQEGEIDYSITDLHLYNESDKLIDKRVRTYIGTSKNSSLLELHLKYHLTGTDAMMFRKEYLVAIGGFPPIDVGDEFYLMQCAIEKGGKFGYLPGCDVRAYVHTGEGGLSSGGGKITGENALYAHKKQYFEQIGRKTVKYIKARHFAVIAYAYLRMHRYGAFFKNVCLGFVNSPCLFLGILLKR
;
A
#
# COMPACT_ATOMS: atom_id res chain seq x y z
N MET A 1 20.17 7.46 21.30
CA MET A 1 18.85 6.84 21.60
C MET A 1 18.18 6.58 20.28
N ASN A 2 17.49 5.45 20.13
CA ASN A 2 16.71 5.17 18.94
C ASN A 2 15.56 6.19 18.82
N GLN A 3 15.23 6.58 17.59
CA GLN A 3 14.12 7.49 17.29
C GLN A 3 12.79 6.75 17.37
N LEU A 4 11.75 7.40 17.88
CA LEU A 4 10.41 6.82 17.96
C LEU A 4 9.85 6.58 16.56
N VAL A 5 9.26 5.40 16.35
CA VAL A 5 8.52 5.04 15.14
C VAL A 5 7.04 4.92 15.45
N SER A 6 6.20 5.58 14.68
CA SER A 6 4.74 5.41 14.74
C SER A 6 4.30 4.44 13.65
N VAL A 7 3.56 3.41 14.04
CA VAL A 7 2.91 2.50 13.10
C VAL A 7 1.41 2.78 13.12
N VAL A 8 0.88 3.24 11.99
CA VAL A 8 -0.55 3.55 11.84
C VAL A 8 -1.27 2.32 11.30
N VAL A 9 -2.28 1.87 12.03
CA VAL A 9 -3.16 0.73 11.66
C VAL A 9 -4.58 1.26 11.52
N ALA A 10 -5.08 1.33 10.29
CA ALA A 10 -6.49 1.63 10.01
C ALA A 10 -7.28 0.33 10.00
N THR A 11 -8.39 0.24 10.74
CA THR A 11 -9.18 -0.99 10.82
C THR A 11 -10.65 -0.78 10.55
N TYR A 12 -11.25 -1.73 9.81
CA TYR A 12 -12.68 -1.76 9.53
C TYR A 12 -13.20 -3.20 9.41
N ARG A 13 -14.09 -3.59 10.34
CA ARG A 13 -14.74 -4.92 10.40
C ARG A 13 -13.75 -6.09 10.37
N ARG A 14 -12.65 -5.94 11.10
CA ARG A 14 -11.61 -6.96 11.31
C ARG A 14 -11.44 -7.20 12.82
N GLU A 15 -11.32 -8.45 13.22
CA GLU A 15 -11.09 -8.83 14.61
C GLU A 15 -9.83 -9.73 14.72
N GLU A 16 -9.88 -10.92 14.13
CA GLU A 16 -8.79 -11.89 14.22
C GLU A 16 -7.53 -11.43 13.49
N SER A 17 -7.68 -10.93 12.27
CA SER A 17 -6.54 -10.42 11.49
C SER A 17 -5.91 -9.19 12.15
N LEU A 18 -6.72 -8.26 12.68
CA LEU A 18 -6.21 -7.12 13.46
C LEU A 18 -5.37 -7.59 14.66
N ARG A 19 -5.83 -8.62 15.38
CA ARG A 19 -5.05 -9.18 16.49
C ARG A 19 -3.68 -9.67 16.03
N ASN A 20 -3.61 -10.41 14.91
CA ASN A 20 -2.36 -10.88 14.34
C ASN A 20 -1.45 -9.73 13.90
N ALA A 21 -2.02 -8.70 13.26
CA ALA A 21 -1.29 -7.49 12.90
C ALA A 21 -0.67 -6.82 14.13
N LEU A 22 -1.44 -6.62 15.20
CA LEU A 22 -0.98 -6.00 16.43
C LEU A 22 0.10 -6.82 17.16
N ILE A 23 -0.03 -8.15 17.20
CA ILE A 23 1.00 -9.05 17.76
C ILE A 23 2.31 -8.87 16.97
N SER A 24 2.25 -8.83 15.64
CA SER A 24 3.45 -8.65 14.80
C SER A 24 4.18 -7.35 15.06
N LEU A 25 3.47 -6.30 15.50
CA LEU A 25 4.07 -5.03 15.90
C LEU A 25 4.69 -5.08 17.30
N ALA A 26 4.08 -5.83 18.23
CA ALA A 26 4.65 -6.03 19.56
C ALA A 26 5.93 -6.89 19.53
N GLU A 27 6.07 -7.75 18.53
CA GLU A 27 7.22 -8.66 18.33
C GLU A 27 8.35 -8.05 17.48
N GLN A 28 8.29 -6.75 17.15
CA GLN A 28 9.36 -6.10 16.44
C GLN A 28 10.65 -6.02 17.28
N THR A 29 11.80 -6.23 16.62
CA THR A 29 13.13 -6.12 17.26
C THR A 29 13.52 -4.69 17.57
N TYR A 30 12.89 -3.71 16.91
CA TYR A 30 13.12 -2.28 17.12
C TYR A 30 12.29 -1.72 18.27
N SER A 31 12.88 -0.82 19.04
CA SER A 31 12.22 -0.02 20.10
C SER A 31 12.86 1.35 20.19
N PRO A 32 12.12 2.45 20.42
CA PRO A 32 10.69 2.50 20.76
C PRO A 32 9.76 2.53 19.54
N ILE A 33 8.61 1.87 19.68
CA ILE A 33 7.49 1.91 18.72
C ILE A 33 6.22 2.35 19.46
N GLU A 34 5.42 3.22 18.85
CA GLU A 34 4.02 3.45 19.19
C GLU A 34 3.11 2.91 18.07
N VAL A 35 2.04 2.25 18.43
CA VAL A 35 1.02 1.75 17.51
C VAL A 35 -0.21 2.65 17.63
N ILE A 36 -0.68 3.18 16.51
CA ILE A 36 -1.87 4.05 16.45
C ILE A 36 -2.95 3.30 15.69
N VAL A 37 -3.91 2.74 16.43
CA VAL A 37 -5.06 2.06 15.84
C VAL A 37 -6.17 3.07 15.62
N VAL A 38 -6.54 3.28 14.36
CA VAL A 38 -7.65 4.15 13.99
C VAL A 38 -8.81 3.28 13.49
N ASP A 39 -9.86 3.24 14.28
CA ASP A 39 -11.04 2.42 14.08
C ASP A 39 -12.08 3.17 13.26
N ASP A 40 -12.36 2.69 12.06
CA ASP A 40 -13.30 3.28 11.09
C ASP A 40 -14.68 2.59 11.09
N ASN A 41 -14.95 1.74 12.10
CA ASN A 41 -16.21 0.99 12.18
C ASN A 41 -17.42 1.86 12.42
N ALA A 42 -17.30 2.84 13.33
CA ALA A 42 -18.41 3.71 13.76
C ALA A 42 -19.66 2.96 14.31
N GLU A 43 -19.46 1.72 14.77
CA GLU A 43 -20.46 0.82 15.31
C GLU A 43 -19.98 0.30 16.68
N SER A 44 -20.80 0.44 17.74
CA SER A 44 -20.42 0.11 19.13
C SER A 44 -19.87 -1.32 19.28
N ASP A 45 -20.50 -2.30 18.64
CA ASP A 45 -20.11 -3.70 18.75
C ASP A 45 -18.75 -3.97 18.12
N TRP A 46 -18.47 -3.38 16.96
CA TRP A 46 -17.18 -3.48 16.30
C TRP A 46 -16.09 -2.73 17.05
N ASN A 47 -16.41 -1.51 17.55
CA ASN A 47 -15.49 -0.74 18.38
C ASN A 47 -15.09 -1.54 19.66
N ALA A 48 -16.06 -2.22 20.30
CA ALA A 48 -15.78 -3.08 21.45
C ALA A 48 -14.86 -4.25 21.11
N ARG A 49 -15.02 -4.88 19.95
CA ARG A 49 -14.11 -5.96 19.48
C ARG A 49 -12.69 -5.46 19.26
N VAL A 50 -12.54 -4.29 18.63
CA VAL A 50 -11.22 -3.66 18.43
C VAL A 50 -10.56 -3.36 19.77
N LEU A 51 -11.29 -2.80 20.74
CA LEU A 51 -10.79 -2.55 22.09
C LEU A 51 -10.40 -3.84 22.80
N THR A 52 -11.18 -4.92 22.67
CA THR A 52 -10.86 -6.23 23.24
C THR A 52 -9.54 -6.78 22.67
N ALA A 53 -9.31 -6.62 21.36
CA ALA A 53 -8.05 -7.03 20.73
C ALA A 53 -6.86 -6.24 21.29
N ILE A 54 -7.01 -4.92 21.50
CA ILE A 54 -5.98 -4.05 22.08
C ILE A 54 -5.71 -4.41 23.54
N GLU A 55 -6.75 -4.65 24.34
CA GLU A 55 -6.62 -5.06 25.76
C GLU A 55 -5.90 -6.41 25.88
N GLY A 56 -6.25 -7.37 25.02
CA GLY A 56 -5.54 -8.64 24.92
C GLY A 56 -4.06 -8.46 24.62
N LEU A 57 -3.73 -7.63 23.64
CA LEU A 57 -2.34 -7.32 23.31
C LEU A 57 -1.59 -6.71 24.52
N LYS A 58 -2.16 -5.69 25.17
CA LYS A 58 -1.53 -5.02 26.33
C LYS A 58 -1.31 -5.96 27.51
N LYS A 59 -2.17 -6.97 27.66
CA LYS A 59 -2.00 -8.03 28.68
C LYS A 59 -0.82 -8.93 28.36
N ASP A 60 -0.69 -9.36 27.11
CA ASP A 60 0.33 -10.30 26.68
C ASP A 60 1.69 -9.58 26.44
N TYR A 61 1.65 -8.30 26.03
CA TYR A 61 2.81 -7.45 25.74
C TYR A 61 2.71 -6.10 26.49
N PRO A 62 2.94 -6.06 27.80
CA PRO A 62 2.69 -4.86 28.64
C PRO A 62 3.60 -3.67 28.31
N GLY A 63 4.68 -3.89 27.57
CA GLY A 63 5.57 -2.83 27.07
C GLY A 63 5.12 -2.17 25.75
N CYS A 64 4.05 -2.68 25.10
CA CYS A 64 3.58 -2.17 23.83
C CYS A 64 2.75 -0.89 24.04
N SER A 65 3.18 0.21 23.41
CA SER A 65 2.45 1.50 23.42
C SER A 65 1.39 1.48 22.32
N VAL A 66 0.10 1.45 22.70
CA VAL A 66 -1.02 1.45 21.76
C VAL A 66 -1.95 2.62 22.07
N HIS A 67 -2.18 3.47 21.07
CA HIS A 67 -3.15 4.56 21.06
C HIS A 67 -4.35 4.17 20.22
N TYR A 68 -5.56 4.28 20.78
CA TYR A 68 -6.80 3.96 20.08
C TYR A 68 -7.57 5.24 19.76
N ILE A 69 -8.05 5.33 18.52
CA ILE A 69 -8.86 6.46 18.04
C ILE A 69 -10.05 5.89 17.26
N ALA A 70 -11.27 6.19 17.69
CA ALA A 70 -12.47 5.81 16.96
C ALA A 70 -12.97 6.96 16.05
N ASN A 71 -13.39 6.60 14.84
CA ASN A 71 -14.14 7.49 13.97
C ASN A 71 -15.64 7.45 14.35
N THR A 72 -16.31 8.58 14.25
CA THR A 72 -17.75 8.68 14.53
C THR A 72 -18.61 8.24 13.33
N GLN A 73 -18.02 8.12 12.16
CA GLN A 73 -18.60 7.60 10.93
C GLN A 73 -17.51 6.97 10.08
N ASN A 74 -17.84 6.04 9.20
CA ASN A 74 -16.87 5.47 8.25
C ASN A 74 -16.35 6.58 7.31
N GLN A 75 -15.03 6.77 7.27
CA GLN A 75 -14.35 7.83 6.51
C GLN A 75 -13.52 7.29 5.34
N GLY A 76 -13.34 5.97 5.27
CA GLY A 76 -12.49 5.30 4.29
C GLY A 76 -11.00 5.33 4.68
N SER A 77 -10.20 4.50 3.98
CA SER A 77 -8.81 4.21 4.33
C SER A 77 -7.91 5.45 4.40
N ALA A 78 -7.98 6.31 3.39
CA ALA A 78 -7.12 7.50 3.28
C ALA A 78 -7.30 8.47 4.46
N LYS A 79 -8.55 8.84 4.78
CA LYS A 79 -8.83 9.76 5.89
C LYS A 79 -8.52 9.13 7.24
N THR A 80 -8.79 7.83 7.38
CA THR A 80 -8.50 7.07 8.58
C THR A 80 -7.00 7.00 8.85
N ARG A 81 -6.17 6.72 7.83
CA ARG A 81 -4.72 6.78 7.95
C ARG A 81 -4.21 8.20 8.24
N ASN A 82 -4.78 9.23 7.61
CA ASN A 82 -4.42 10.62 7.89
C ASN A 82 -4.71 11.04 9.35
N LYS A 83 -5.77 10.53 9.95
CA LYS A 83 -6.04 10.75 11.38
C LYS A 83 -4.95 10.11 12.25
N GLY A 84 -4.49 8.92 11.87
CA GLY A 84 -3.34 8.28 12.51
C GLY A 84 -2.04 9.08 12.33
N ILE A 85 -1.76 9.58 11.12
CA ILE A 85 -0.61 10.46 10.84
C ILE A 85 -0.63 11.71 11.74
N ALA A 86 -1.80 12.33 11.89
CA ALA A 86 -1.94 13.52 12.72
C ALA A 86 -1.72 13.24 14.22
N ALA A 87 -2.03 12.04 14.69
CA ALA A 87 -1.84 11.62 16.08
C ALA A 87 -0.43 11.07 16.35
N ALA A 88 0.32 10.75 15.31
CA ALA A 88 1.66 10.17 15.41
C ALA A 88 2.65 11.12 16.09
N SER A 89 3.47 10.59 17.02
CA SER A 89 4.52 11.35 17.72
C SER A 89 5.92 11.00 17.22
N GLY A 90 6.07 9.84 16.54
CA GLY A 90 7.34 9.33 16.06
C GLY A 90 7.99 10.18 14.98
N GLU A 91 9.31 10.11 14.87
CA GLU A 91 10.07 10.76 13.80
C GLU A 91 9.87 10.06 12.45
N TYR A 92 9.64 8.76 12.48
CA TYR A 92 9.28 7.96 11.33
C TYR A 92 7.84 7.46 11.45
N ILE A 93 7.13 7.43 10.33
CA ILE A 93 5.78 6.87 10.22
C ILE A 93 5.79 5.76 9.18
N THR A 94 5.23 4.62 9.53
CA THR A 94 4.93 3.51 8.63
C THR A 94 3.50 3.04 8.85
N PHE A 95 3.01 2.18 8.00
CA PHE A 95 1.62 1.74 7.98
C PHE A 95 1.57 0.22 7.99
N LEU A 96 0.57 -0.34 8.64
CA LEU A 96 0.25 -1.77 8.54
C LEU A 96 -1.25 -1.91 8.32
N ASP A 97 -1.64 -2.61 7.28
CA ASP A 97 -3.04 -2.95 7.04
C ASP A 97 -3.50 -3.99 8.07
N ASP A 98 -4.74 -3.92 8.50
CA ASP A 98 -5.27 -4.71 9.62
C ASP A 98 -5.43 -6.22 9.32
N ASP A 99 -5.08 -6.63 8.10
CA ASP A 99 -5.04 -8.01 7.64
C ASP A 99 -3.64 -8.49 7.23
N ASP A 100 -2.61 -7.67 7.44
CA ASP A 100 -1.23 -7.97 7.09
C ASP A 100 -0.34 -8.16 8.34
N VAL A 101 0.87 -8.67 8.14
CA VAL A 101 1.80 -9.02 9.23
C VAL A 101 3.21 -8.54 8.91
N TYR A 102 3.85 -7.84 9.86
CA TYR A 102 5.26 -7.53 9.81
C TYR A 102 6.12 -8.70 10.31
N LEU A 103 7.25 -8.96 9.64
CA LEU A 103 8.29 -9.82 10.19
C LEU A 103 9.10 -9.05 11.24
N PRO A 104 9.74 -9.73 12.21
CA PRO A 104 10.32 -9.08 13.39
C PRO A 104 11.33 -7.97 13.11
N SER A 105 12.10 -8.04 12.02
CA SER A 105 13.14 -7.06 11.70
C SER A 105 12.70 -5.91 10.80
N LYS A 106 11.41 -5.83 10.43
CA LYS A 106 10.92 -4.86 9.43
C LYS A 106 11.22 -3.41 9.82
N VAL A 107 10.85 -3.01 11.02
CA VAL A 107 11.02 -1.62 11.45
C VAL A 107 12.51 -1.30 11.63
N GLU A 108 13.28 -2.17 12.28
CA GLU A 108 14.72 -1.97 12.52
C GLU A 108 15.49 -1.77 11.21
N ARG A 109 15.32 -2.67 10.25
CA ARG A 109 16.02 -2.61 8.97
C ARG A 109 15.68 -1.35 8.18
N GLN A 110 14.40 -0.98 8.15
CA GLN A 110 13.96 0.16 7.34
C GLN A 110 14.36 1.50 7.99
N VAL A 111 14.30 1.62 9.32
CA VAL A 111 14.78 2.80 10.05
C VAL A 111 16.27 2.97 9.87
N SER A 112 17.08 1.92 10.10
CA SER A 112 18.53 1.98 9.92
C SER A 112 18.89 2.43 8.50
N PHE A 113 18.27 1.86 7.49
CA PHE A 113 18.46 2.25 6.10
C PHE A 113 18.13 3.72 5.84
N MET A 114 17.02 4.22 6.42
CA MET A 114 16.62 5.62 6.26
C MET A 114 17.55 6.59 6.98
N GLN A 115 18.04 6.21 8.14
CA GLN A 115 19.00 7.02 8.92
C GLN A 115 20.35 7.11 8.22
N GLU A 116 20.94 5.98 7.84
CA GLU A 116 22.23 5.90 7.15
C GLU A 116 22.24 6.68 5.84
N GLY A 117 21.13 6.60 5.12
CA GLY A 117 20.97 7.27 3.84
C GLY A 117 20.43 8.69 3.92
N GLU A 118 20.08 9.24 5.10
CA GLU A 118 19.36 10.52 5.24
C GLU A 118 18.13 10.59 4.33
N ILE A 119 17.34 9.53 4.32
CA ILE A 119 16.21 9.29 3.39
C ILE A 119 14.93 9.88 3.97
N ASP A 120 14.14 10.59 3.15
CA ASP A 120 12.85 11.18 3.55
C ASP A 120 11.71 10.17 3.46
N TYR A 121 11.75 9.28 2.46
CA TYR A 121 10.76 8.21 2.30
C TYR A 121 11.36 7.01 1.59
N SER A 122 10.91 5.83 1.99
CA SER A 122 11.45 4.57 1.49
C SER A 122 10.36 3.55 1.19
N ILE A 123 10.72 2.56 0.38
CA ILE A 123 9.88 1.40 0.09
C ILE A 123 10.73 0.13 0.09
N THR A 124 10.14 -0.99 0.57
CA THR A 124 10.72 -2.33 0.48
C THR A 124 10.03 -3.15 -0.61
N ASP A 125 10.46 -4.38 -0.84
CA ASP A 125 9.69 -5.36 -1.59
C ASP A 125 8.42 -5.76 -0.83
N LEU A 126 7.48 -6.39 -1.52
CA LEU A 126 6.24 -6.87 -0.92
C LEU A 126 5.94 -8.29 -1.41
N HIS A 127 5.65 -9.19 -0.49
CA HIS A 127 5.22 -10.55 -0.80
C HIS A 127 3.74 -10.71 -0.50
N LEU A 128 2.99 -11.29 -1.46
CA LEU A 128 1.56 -11.53 -1.34
C LEU A 128 1.31 -13.00 -1.03
N TYR A 129 0.47 -13.23 -0.04
CA TYR A 129 0.04 -14.55 0.42
C TYR A 129 -1.46 -14.71 0.26
N ASN A 130 -1.94 -15.92 0.13
CA ASN A 130 -3.37 -16.21 0.24
C ASN A 130 -3.76 -16.52 1.70
N GLU A 131 -5.04 -16.71 1.94
CA GLU A 131 -5.61 -17.02 3.26
C GLU A 131 -5.07 -18.33 3.88
N SER A 132 -4.43 -19.20 3.09
CA SER A 132 -3.77 -20.43 3.56
C SER A 132 -2.26 -20.23 3.77
N ASP A 133 -1.79 -19.00 3.92
CA ASP A 133 -0.37 -18.61 4.09
C ASP A 133 0.57 -19.12 2.98
N LYS A 134 0.01 -19.36 1.77
CA LYS A 134 0.79 -19.72 0.60
C LYS A 134 1.20 -18.47 -0.16
N LEU A 135 2.51 -18.33 -0.42
CA LEU A 135 3.04 -17.25 -1.25
C LEU A 135 2.48 -17.36 -2.68
N ILE A 136 1.85 -16.28 -3.16
CA ILE A 136 1.21 -16.21 -4.49
C ILE A 136 1.90 -15.21 -5.44
N ASP A 137 2.55 -14.16 -4.91
CA ASP A 137 3.26 -13.17 -5.73
C ASP A 137 4.43 -12.54 -4.95
N LYS A 138 5.48 -12.15 -5.68
CA LYS A 138 6.62 -11.39 -5.16
C LYS A 138 6.76 -10.08 -5.93
N ARG A 139 6.41 -8.98 -5.32
CA ARG A 139 6.59 -7.65 -5.90
C ARG A 139 7.99 -7.11 -5.62
N VAL A 140 8.96 -7.62 -6.36
CA VAL A 140 10.37 -7.23 -6.26
C VAL A 140 10.64 -6.02 -7.16
N ARG A 141 11.36 -5.00 -6.65
CA ARG A 141 11.53 -3.70 -7.31
C ARG A 141 12.95 -3.46 -7.82
N THR A 142 13.65 -4.51 -8.23
CA THR A 142 15.04 -4.42 -8.76
C THR A 142 15.18 -3.46 -9.95
N TYR A 143 14.08 -3.18 -10.67
CA TYR A 143 14.06 -2.21 -11.76
C TYR A 143 14.42 -0.78 -11.31
N ILE A 144 14.30 -0.43 -10.03
CA ILE A 144 14.67 0.89 -9.51
C ILE A 144 16.16 1.14 -9.69
N GLY A 145 17.02 0.18 -9.37
CA GLY A 145 18.47 0.31 -9.52
C GLY A 145 19.01 0.10 -10.95
N THR A 146 18.22 -0.55 -11.82
CA THR A 146 18.67 -0.94 -13.17
C THR A 146 18.16 -0.02 -14.29
N SER A 147 17.16 0.80 -14.02
CA SER A 147 16.53 1.69 -15.02
C SER A 147 17.27 3.02 -15.13
N LYS A 148 18.49 3.01 -15.64
CA LYS A 148 19.40 4.17 -15.69
C LYS A 148 18.86 5.45 -16.35
N ASN A 149 17.83 5.36 -17.20
CA ASN A 149 17.32 6.47 -18.01
C ASN A 149 15.87 6.87 -17.66
N SER A 150 15.26 6.27 -16.64
CA SER A 150 13.89 6.58 -16.23
C SER A 150 13.89 7.33 -14.91
N SER A 151 13.14 8.44 -14.84
CA SER A 151 12.91 9.13 -13.57
C SER A 151 12.12 8.25 -12.61
N LEU A 152 12.21 8.52 -11.31
CA LEU A 152 11.42 7.81 -10.30
C LEU A 152 9.91 7.92 -10.57
N LEU A 153 9.45 9.10 -11.02
CA LEU A 153 8.06 9.32 -11.44
C LEU A 153 7.67 8.40 -12.61
N GLU A 154 8.54 8.26 -13.62
CA GLU A 154 8.27 7.35 -14.75
C GLU A 154 8.17 5.90 -14.30
N LEU A 155 9.06 5.46 -13.38
CA LEU A 155 9.01 4.11 -12.80
C LEU A 155 7.73 3.89 -11.98
N HIS A 156 7.33 4.90 -11.21
CA HIS A 156 6.10 4.84 -10.43
C HIS A 156 4.85 4.76 -11.32
N LEU A 157 4.73 5.63 -12.33
CA LEU A 157 3.62 5.59 -13.28
C LEU A 157 3.53 4.26 -14.03
N LYS A 158 4.67 3.64 -14.31
CA LYS A 158 4.77 2.36 -15.04
C LYS A 158 4.44 1.15 -14.17
N TYR A 159 5.11 1.04 -13.02
CA TYR A 159 5.13 -0.20 -12.23
C TYR A 159 4.33 -0.12 -10.93
N HIS A 160 3.91 1.07 -10.50
CA HIS A 160 3.30 1.35 -9.22
C HIS A 160 4.26 1.02 -8.04
N LEU A 161 4.97 2.01 -7.56
CA LEU A 161 5.74 1.91 -6.32
C LEU A 161 4.77 2.04 -5.14
N THR A 162 3.95 1.01 -4.93
CA THR A 162 2.86 0.98 -3.95
C THR A 162 2.96 -0.24 -3.04
N GLY A 163 2.16 -0.25 -2.01
CA GLY A 163 2.10 -1.21 -0.92
C GLY A 163 2.26 -0.44 0.38
N THR A 164 1.13 -0.17 1.01
CA THR A 164 1.03 0.64 2.23
C THR A 164 2.02 0.17 3.28
N ASP A 165 2.09 -1.12 3.51
CA ASP A 165 2.93 -1.75 4.54
C ASP A 165 4.44 -1.70 4.24
N ALA A 166 4.77 -1.55 2.95
CA ALA A 166 6.17 -1.47 2.51
C ALA A 166 6.77 -0.06 2.66
N MET A 167 5.95 0.96 2.89
CA MET A 167 6.38 2.36 2.94
C MET A 167 6.77 2.80 4.35
N MET A 168 7.78 3.67 4.43
CA MET A 168 8.13 4.43 5.63
C MET A 168 8.54 5.83 5.24
N PHE A 169 8.16 6.82 6.05
CA PHE A 169 8.40 8.23 5.81
C PHE A 169 9.00 8.90 7.06
N ARG A 170 9.84 9.92 6.88
CA ARG A 170 10.03 10.93 7.92
C ARG A 170 8.71 11.65 8.15
N LYS A 171 8.29 11.80 9.41
CA LYS A 171 7.01 12.44 9.75
C LYS A 171 6.89 13.84 9.16
N GLU A 172 7.92 14.67 9.31
CA GLU A 172 7.91 16.04 8.79
C GLU A 172 7.69 16.07 7.27
N TYR A 173 8.32 15.16 6.53
CA TYR A 173 8.15 15.05 5.10
C TYR A 173 6.74 14.58 4.73
N LEU A 174 6.22 13.54 5.40
CA LEU A 174 4.87 13.03 5.18
C LEU A 174 3.80 14.10 5.43
N VAL A 175 3.96 14.90 6.47
CA VAL A 175 3.06 16.03 6.78
C VAL A 175 3.19 17.14 5.71
N ALA A 176 4.42 17.45 5.28
CA ALA A 176 4.66 18.47 4.25
C ALA A 176 4.08 18.13 2.88
N ILE A 177 3.95 16.84 2.54
CA ILE A 177 3.28 16.39 1.31
C ILE A 177 1.75 16.24 1.45
N GLY A 178 1.20 16.42 2.66
CA GLY A 178 -0.23 16.39 2.95
C GLY A 178 -0.82 15.01 3.27
N GLY A 179 0.02 13.98 3.47
CA GLY A 179 -0.45 12.61 3.73
C GLY A 179 -1.17 11.96 2.55
N PHE A 180 -2.10 11.06 2.83
CA PHE A 180 -2.90 10.38 1.80
C PHE A 180 -3.93 11.33 1.18
N PRO A 181 -3.95 11.51 -0.14
CA PRO A 181 -5.05 12.22 -0.81
C PRO A 181 -6.40 11.53 -0.57
N PRO A 182 -7.51 12.29 -0.48
CA PRO A 182 -8.84 11.74 -0.19
C PRO A 182 -9.43 11.02 -1.40
N ILE A 183 -8.84 9.89 -1.76
CA ILE A 183 -9.21 9.04 -2.91
C ILE A 183 -9.50 7.64 -2.36
N ASP A 184 -10.64 7.05 -2.74
CA ASP A 184 -11.10 5.79 -2.16
C ASP A 184 -10.34 4.55 -2.67
N VAL A 185 -9.74 4.61 -3.86
CA VAL A 185 -9.06 3.46 -4.48
C VAL A 185 -7.67 3.86 -4.98
N GLY A 186 -6.64 3.21 -4.44
CA GLY A 186 -5.26 3.44 -4.83
C GLY A 186 -4.66 4.69 -4.19
N ASP A 187 -5.13 5.06 -3.00
CA ASP A 187 -4.63 6.18 -2.20
C ASP A 187 -3.11 6.14 -2.01
N GLU A 188 -2.55 4.95 -1.82
CA GLU A 188 -1.10 4.73 -1.74
C GLU A 188 -0.34 5.09 -3.03
N PHE A 189 -0.98 4.95 -4.21
CA PHE A 189 -0.37 5.39 -5.46
C PHE A 189 -0.20 6.90 -5.48
N TYR A 190 -1.24 7.63 -5.12
CA TYR A 190 -1.20 9.09 -5.12
C TYR A 190 -0.32 9.64 -3.99
N LEU A 191 -0.27 8.99 -2.81
CA LEU A 191 0.68 9.34 -1.76
C LEU A 191 2.12 9.26 -2.26
N MET A 192 2.50 8.14 -2.87
CA MET A 192 3.85 7.96 -3.42
C MET A 192 4.14 8.96 -4.53
N GLN A 193 3.17 9.28 -5.38
CA GLN A 193 3.34 10.30 -6.41
C GLN A 193 3.58 11.68 -5.82
N CYS A 194 2.80 12.10 -4.82
CA CYS A 194 3.01 13.36 -4.11
C CYS A 194 4.42 13.43 -3.50
N ALA A 195 4.89 12.33 -2.90
CA ALA A 195 6.24 12.25 -2.36
C ALA A 195 7.31 12.41 -3.45
N ILE A 196 7.15 11.76 -4.59
CA ILE A 196 8.10 11.88 -5.71
C ILE A 196 8.12 13.31 -6.27
N GLU A 197 6.96 13.92 -6.49
CA GLU A 197 6.83 15.26 -7.08
C GLU A 197 7.33 16.36 -6.14
N LYS A 198 7.22 16.18 -4.84
CA LYS A 198 7.76 17.10 -3.83
C LYS A 198 9.29 17.07 -3.77
N GLY A 199 9.94 16.02 -4.31
CA GLY A 199 11.39 15.96 -4.51
C GLY A 199 12.18 15.55 -3.28
N GLY A 200 11.58 14.89 -2.29
CA GLY A 200 12.30 14.30 -1.16
C GLY A 200 13.26 13.18 -1.57
N LYS A 201 14.21 12.88 -0.71
CA LYS A 201 15.19 11.83 -0.93
C LYS A 201 14.56 10.45 -0.78
N PHE A 202 14.41 9.76 -1.91
CA PHE A 202 13.84 8.42 -1.99
C PHE A 202 14.87 7.34 -1.71
N GLY A 203 14.46 6.27 -1.01
CA GLY A 203 15.24 5.06 -0.82
C GLY A 203 14.45 3.79 -1.16
N TYR A 204 15.11 2.85 -1.84
CA TYR A 204 14.61 1.49 -2.01
C TYR A 204 15.49 0.52 -1.23
N LEU A 205 14.89 -0.15 -0.24
CA LEU A 205 15.54 -1.20 0.54
C LEU A 205 15.14 -2.57 -0.02
N PRO A 206 16.04 -3.29 -0.70
CA PRO A 206 15.74 -4.63 -1.19
C PRO A 206 15.42 -5.60 -0.06
N GLY A 207 14.52 -6.54 -0.34
CA GLY A 207 14.05 -7.53 0.61
C GLY A 207 12.64 -7.22 1.12
N CYS A 208 11.99 -8.26 1.62
CA CYS A 208 10.61 -8.17 2.09
C CYS A 208 10.50 -8.68 3.52
N ASP A 209 10.03 -7.80 4.39
CA ASP A 209 9.73 -8.10 5.79
C ASP A 209 8.23 -7.92 6.09
N VAL A 210 7.38 -8.10 5.07
CA VAL A 210 5.92 -7.98 5.16
C VAL A 210 5.28 -9.21 4.52
N ARG A 211 4.27 -9.76 5.18
CA ARG A 211 3.34 -10.71 4.58
C ARG A 211 2.03 -9.99 4.36
N ALA A 212 1.70 -9.71 3.10
CA ALA A 212 0.44 -9.09 2.73
C ALA A 212 -0.53 -10.16 2.22
N TYR A 213 -1.75 -10.18 2.77
CA TYR A 213 -2.74 -11.22 2.47
C TYR A 213 -3.75 -10.74 1.41
N VAL A 214 -3.97 -11.56 0.41
CA VAL A 214 -4.96 -11.30 -0.64
C VAL A 214 -6.21 -12.13 -0.37
N HIS A 215 -7.31 -11.43 -0.09
CA HIS A 215 -8.61 -12.04 0.10
C HIS A 215 -9.32 -12.24 -1.25
N THR A 216 -9.84 -13.45 -1.47
CA THR A 216 -10.53 -13.82 -2.70
C THR A 216 -12.04 -13.55 -2.67
N GLY A 217 -12.58 -13.12 -1.52
CA GLY A 217 -14.00 -12.81 -1.31
C GLY A 217 -14.52 -11.62 -2.13
N GLU A 218 -15.82 -11.59 -2.39
CA GLU A 218 -16.49 -10.57 -3.21
C GLU A 218 -16.56 -9.16 -2.58
N GLY A 219 -16.12 -8.98 -1.34
CA GLY A 219 -16.32 -7.75 -0.54
C GLY A 219 -15.16 -6.73 -0.54
N GLY A 220 -14.06 -6.97 -1.26
CA GLY A 220 -12.89 -6.07 -1.22
C GLY A 220 -13.04 -4.83 -2.11
N LEU A 221 -12.54 -3.67 -1.68
CA LEU A 221 -12.48 -2.41 -2.45
C LEU A 221 -11.81 -2.58 -3.83
N SER A 222 -10.95 -3.59 -3.96
CA SER A 222 -10.19 -3.92 -5.19
C SER A 222 -10.84 -5.03 -6.04
N SER A 223 -12.12 -5.37 -5.83
CA SER A 223 -12.83 -6.42 -6.57
C SER A 223 -13.97 -5.85 -7.43
N GLY A 224 -14.40 -6.61 -8.45
CA GLY A 224 -15.59 -6.33 -9.25
C GLY A 224 -15.59 -4.99 -10.00
N GLY A 225 -16.73 -4.29 -9.97
CA GLY A 225 -16.95 -3.02 -10.68
C GLY A 225 -16.08 -1.88 -10.13
N GLY A 226 -15.81 -1.84 -8.83
CA GLY A 226 -14.95 -0.86 -8.19
C GLY A 226 -13.53 -0.87 -8.77
N LYS A 227 -12.99 -2.04 -9.06
CA LYS A 227 -11.67 -2.18 -9.70
C LYS A 227 -11.62 -1.56 -11.09
N ILE A 228 -12.68 -1.73 -11.89
CA ILE A 228 -12.76 -1.13 -13.24
C ILE A 228 -12.81 0.38 -13.14
N THR A 229 -13.64 0.91 -12.25
CA THR A 229 -13.76 2.36 -12.05
C THR A 229 -12.45 2.95 -11.57
N GLY A 230 -11.80 2.36 -10.54
CA GLY A 230 -10.52 2.80 -10.03
C GLY A 230 -9.39 2.73 -11.07
N GLU A 231 -9.28 1.64 -11.84
CA GLU A 231 -8.26 1.52 -12.90
C GLU A 231 -8.49 2.53 -14.04
N ASN A 232 -9.75 2.83 -14.39
CA ASN A 232 -10.06 3.87 -15.37
C ASN A 232 -9.69 5.27 -14.87
N ALA A 233 -9.99 5.59 -13.61
CA ALA A 233 -9.61 6.86 -12.99
C ALA A 233 -8.08 7.01 -12.92
N LEU A 234 -7.39 5.98 -12.48
CA LEU A 234 -5.93 5.94 -12.44
C LEU A 234 -5.31 6.09 -13.85
N TYR A 235 -5.88 5.44 -14.84
CA TYR A 235 -5.42 5.59 -16.22
C TYR A 235 -5.65 7.01 -16.78
N ALA A 236 -6.82 7.61 -16.47
CA ALA A 236 -7.10 9.00 -16.84
C ALA A 236 -6.11 9.96 -16.18
N HIS A 237 -5.77 9.75 -14.92
CA HIS A 237 -4.74 10.50 -14.21
C HIS A 237 -3.37 10.35 -14.89
N LYS A 238 -2.91 9.13 -15.16
CA LYS A 238 -1.60 8.88 -15.82
C LYS A 238 -1.48 9.50 -17.21
N LYS A 239 -2.59 9.68 -17.94
CA LYS A 239 -2.56 10.32 -19.27
C LYS A 239 -2.05 11.75 -19.21
N GLN A 240 -2.20 12.47 -18.09
CA GLN A 240 -1.71 13.83 -17.92
C GLN A 240 -0.17 13.91 -17.99
N TYR A 241 0.52 12.79 -17.78
CA TYR A 241 1.98 12.69 -17.80
C TYR A 241 2.56 12.11 -19.08
N PHE A 242 1.73 11.77 -20.07
CA PHE A 242 2.19 11.06 -21.28
C PHE A 242 3.18 11.85 -22.13
N GLU A 243 3.14 13.16 -22.08
CA GLU A 243 4.09 14.02 -22.76
C GLU A 243 5.44 14.17 -22.03
N GLN A 244 5.45 13.86 -20.73
CA GLN A 244 6.62 13.98 -19.84
C GLN A 244 7.43 12.71 -19.72
N ILE A 245 6.90 11.56 -20.18
CA ILE A 245 7.51 10.23 -20.03
C ILE A 245 7.81 9.58 -21.37
N GLY A 246 8.72 8.62 -21.37
CA GLY A 246 9.16 7.93 -22.57
C GLY A 246 8.04 7.18 -23.31
N ARG A 247 8.04 7.22 -24.65
CA ARG A 247 7.03 6.53 -25.50
C ARG A 247 6.89 5.04 -25.20
N LYS A 248 7.98 4.35 -24.79
CA LYS A 248 7.94 2.93 -24.41
C LYS A 248 7.13 2.74 -23.13
N THR A 249 7.28 3.63 -22.17
CA THR A 249 6.51 3.64 -20.91
C THR A 249 5.03 3.92 -21.16
N VAL A 250 4.71 4.88 -22.03
CA VAL A 250 3.30 5.14 -22.44
C VAL A 250 2.67 3.89 -23.04
N LYS A 251 3.37 3.18 -23.95
CA LYS A 251 2.88 1.91 -24.53
C LYS A 251 2.64 0.85 -23.46
N TYR A 252 3.55 0.72 -22.50
CA TYR A 252 3.39 -0.22 -21.39
C TYR A 252 2.18 0.11 -20.51
N ILE A 253 2.00 1.39 -20.12
CA ILE A 253 0.86 1.83 -19.31
C ILE A 253 -0.47 1.54 -20.03
N LYS A 254 -0.55 1.83 -21.34
CA LYS A 254 -1.74 1.50 -22.14
C LYS A 254 -2.01 0.00 -22.19
N ALA A 255 -0.99 -0.80 -22.49
CA ALA A 255 -1.12 -2.26 -22.56
C ALA A 255 -1.56 -2.84 -21.21
N ARG A 256 -0.95 -2.36 -20.11
CA ARG A 256 -1.31 -2.78 -18.75
C ARG A 256 -2.76 -2.42 -18.41
N HIS A 257 -3.18 -1.20 -18.71
CA HIS A 257 -4.56 -0.77 -18.47
C HIS A 257 -5.56 -1.71 -19.15
N PHE A 258 -5.42 -1.93 -20.46
CA PHE A 258 -6.34 -2.81 -21.19
C PHE A 258 -6.28 -4.27 -20.70
N ALA A 259 -5.13 -4.78 -20.30
CA ALA A 259 -5.01 -6.11 -19.73
C ALA A 259 -5.71 -6.24 -18.37
N VAL A 260 -5.59 -5.22 -17.48
CA VAL A 260 -6.28 -5.22 -16.19
C VAL A 260 -7.79 -5.19 -16.38
N ILE A 261 -8.27 -4.29 -17.25
CA ILE A 261 -9.71 -4.14 -17.55
C ILE A 261 -10.27 -5.41 -18.23
N ALA A 262 -9.54 -5.98 -19.19
CA ALA A 262 -9.94 -7.25 -19.81
C ALA A 262 -10.07 -8.36 -18.77
N TYR A 263 -9.06 -8.54 -17.92
CA TYR A 263 -9.11 -9.56 -16.88
C TYR A 263 -10.25 -9.35 -15.87
N ALA A 264 -10.53 -8.10 -15.49
CA ALA A 264 -11.67 -7.78 -14.62
C ALA A 264 -13.01 -8.18 -15.26
N TYR A 265 -13.20 -7.85 -16.55
CA TYR A 265 -14.42 -8.25 -17.27
C TYR A 265 -14.52 -9.77 -17.46
N LEU A 266 -13.40 -10.48 -17.67
CA LEU A 266 -13.38 -11.94 -17.74
C LEU A 266 -13.90 -12.58 -16.44
N ARG A 267 -13.40 -12.09 -15.29
CA ARG A 267 -13.85 -12.56 -13.96
C ARG A 267 -15.34 -12.26 -13.68
N MET A 268 -15.87 -11.21 -14.29
CA MET A 268 -17.30 -10.85 -14.22
C MET A 268 -18.14 -11.55 -15.28
N HIS A 269 -17.59 -12.49 -16.05
CA HIS A 269 -18.26 -13.18 -17.17
C HIS A 269 -18.83 -12.24 -18.25
N ARG A 270 -18.28 -11.01 -18.37
CA ARG A 270 -18.70 -10.01 -19.37
C ARG A 270 -17.84 -10.11 -20.63
N TYR A 271 -18.01 -11.17 -21.41
CA TYR A 271 -17.15 -11.57 -22.52
C TYR A 271 -17.06 -10.51 -23.64
N GLY A 272 -18.16 -9.82 -24.00
CA GLY A 272 -18.12 -8.75 -25.01
C GLY A 272 -17.17 -7.62 -24.64
N ALA A 273 -17.22 -7.15 -23.38
CA ALA A 273 -16.31 -6.13 -22.86
C ALA A 273 -14.88 -6.67 -22.72
N PHE A 274 -14.70 -7.93 -22.36
CA PHE A 274 -13.40 -8.60 -22.35
C PHE A 274 -12.75 -8.54 -23.74
N PHE A 275 -13.41 -9.04 -24.80
CA PHE A 275 -12.86 -9.05 -26.16
C PHE A 275 -12.57 -7.66 -26.69
N LYS A 276 -13.42 -6.67 -26.41
CA LYS A 276 -13.18 -5.27 -26.76
C LYS A 276 -11.84 -4.77 -26.21
N ASN A 277 -11.58 -5.01 -24.92
CA ASN A 277 -10.34 -4.56 -24.26
C ASN A 277 -9.12 -5.38 -24.71
N VAL A 278 -9.29 -6.66 -25.05
CA VAL A 278 -8.23 -7.48 -25.68
C VAL A 278 -7.83 -6.87 -27.02
N CYS A 279 -8.79 -6.53 -27.88
CA CYS A 279 -8.51 -5.90 -29.18
C CYS A 279 -7.77 -4.54 -29.02
N LEU A 280 -8.24 -3.68 -28.11
CA LEU A 280 -7.59 -2.39 -27.82
C LEU A 280 -6.17 -2.55 -27.31
N GLY A 281 -5.93 -3.51 -26.41
CA GLY A 281 -4.61 -3.82 -25.90
C GLY A 281 -3.67 -4.36 -26.98
N PHE A 282 -4.18 -5.25 -27.82
CA PHE A 282 -3.42 -5.83 -28.93
C PHE A 282 -2.99 -4.80 -29.98
N VAL A 283 -3.92 -3.92 -30.41
CA VAL A 283 -3.63 -2.83 -31.34
C VAL A 283 -2.58 -1.86 -30.77
N ASN A 284 -2.60 -1.61 -29.45
CA ASN A 284 -1.61 -0.73 -28.82
C ASN A 284 -0.20 -1.30 -28.84
N SER A 285 -0.01 -2.56 -28.46
CA SER A 285 1.28 -3.26 -28.47
C SER A 285 1.08 -4.76 -28.25
N PRO A 286 1.06 -5.60 -29.32
CA PRO A 286 0.75 -7.03 -29.22
C PRO A 286 1.62 -7.78 -28.22
N CYS A 287 2.94 -7.65 -28.36
CA CYS A 287 3.91 -8.39 -27.52
C CYS A 287 3.83 -7.98 -26.04
N LEU A 288 3.75 -6.66 -25.74
CA LEU A 288 3.64 -6.19 -24.36
C LEU A 288 2.31 -6.61 -23.74
N PHE A 289 1.23 -6.49 -24.50
CA PHE A 289 -0.11 -6.83 -24.01
C PHE A 289 -0.22 -8.33 -23.66
N LEU A 290 0.21 -9.21 -24.57
CA LEU A 290 0.22 -10.65 -24.33
C LEU A 290 1.12 -11.01 -23.13
N GLY A 291 2.32 -10.43 -23.06
CA GLY A 291 3.24 -10.66 -21.95
C GLY A 291 2.68 -10.22 -20.58
N ILE A 292 1.82 -9.19 -20.54
CA ILE A 292 1.17 -8.74 -19.31
C ILE A 292 -0.06 -9.60 -19.01
N LEU A 293 -0.86 -9.95 -20.02
CA LEU A 293 -2.09 -10.73 -19.85
C LEU A 293 -1.80 -12.15 -19.35
N LEU A 294 -0.75 -12.79 -19.88
CA LEU A 294 -0.37 -14.17 -19.51
C LEU A 294 0.30 -14.28 -18.12
N LYS A 295 0.75 -13.17 -17.54
CA LYS A 295 1.32 -13.14 -16.18
C LYS A 295 0.28 -12.95 -15.08
N ARG A 296 -0.99 -12.82 -15.43
CA ARG A 296 -2.13 -12.62 -14.53
C ARG A 296 -3.01 -13.86 -14.45
#